data_3ee20f176fd557024aabc929ff3fa221
#
_entry.id   3ee20f176fd557024aabc929ff3fa221
#
_cell.length_a   1.000
_cell.length_b   1.000
_cell.length_c   1.000
_cell.angle_alpha   90.00
_cell.angle_beta   90.00
_cell.angle_gamma   90.00
#
_symmetry.space_group_name_H-M   'P 1'
#
loop_
_entity.id
_entity.type
_entity.pdbx_description
1 polymer ?
#
loop_
_entity_poly.entity_id
_entity_poly.type
_entity_poly.pdbx_seq_one_letter_code
_entity_poly.pdbx_strand_id
1 'polypeptide(L)'
;MHLERKEQLNVATRTEYDLCIIGAGASGAGVALDASLRGFRVLLIDRGDFGGATSSKSTKLIHGGVRYLEQAFMKLDFGQLKQVYHGLHERHTLLQLAPHLTRPIALITPVRRWLAGLYYTIGLRMYGWFASGKDTLPHSSWLTRKQAIRHIPGLARWVHSAVMYYDGQLDDARYALSLVLTAVKAGATVINHASLVDFDHEESGQIQGATLRDELNSHALTIKARYFINCAGPYSDAIRQLANPALEARIRPSKGIHVMLDAALLNSQDGLLIPETRDGRVVFALPFAGRTLLGTTDTPMTDPNQEPAVLQEEVEYLLQTLNPYLEVPIRPEQVKAGFGGIRPLITTSEKEGTKSLLRDHEVEYDETSGLISLLGGKWTTYRLMASDTVDRILELEEREEPCLTSSHPLVGATGWHANYDEDLVRIYGIAKDWAHHLSHHYGTDSPEIIRIYQEHPDHQEVWHPDFPYRIAEIIYHVHYEMALTIRDVLAQRTRLEIQDWRAAYQVAPTIGYWLGLLLGWTKEQGDVAVRDYQMHLAEAGEMAGIRVK
;
A
#
# COMPACT_ATOMS: atom_id res chain seq x y z
N MET A 1 -16.10 14.04 -8.42
CA MET A 1 -16.32 15.06 -7.36
C MET A 1 -14.99 15.75 -7.13
N HIS A 2 -14.91 17.06 -7.28
CA HIS A 2 -13.70 17.82 -6.95
C HIS A 2 -13.39 17.67 -5.45
N LEU A 3 -12.13 17.49 -5.13
CA LEU A 3 -11.63 17.34 -3.77
C LEU A 3 -10.58 18.42 -3.50
N GLU A 4 -11.03 19.60 -3.13
CA GLU A 4 -10.15 20.75 -2.88
C GLU A 4 -9.72 20.79 -1.41
N ARG A 5 -8.40 20.72 -1.17
CA ARG A 5 -7.84 20.74 0.19
C ARG A 5 -8.26 21.96 1.00
N LYS A 6 -8.33 23.15 0.37
CA LYS A 6 -8.74 24.38 1.05
C LYS A 6 -10.16 24.29 1.60
N GLU A 7 -11.06 23.66 0.84
CA GLU A 7 -12.44 23.41 1.29
C GLU A 7 -12.45 22.42 2.46
N GLN A 8 -11.70 21.31 2.36
CA GLN A 8 -11.58 20.33 3.42
C GLN A 8 -11.05 20.96 4.73
N LEU A 9 -10.03 21.82 4.65
CA LEU A 9 -9.49 22.55 5.80
C LEU A 9 -10.55 23.49 6.43
N ASN A 10 -11.32 24.21 5.60
CA ASN A 10 -12.39 25.09 6.08
C ASN A 10 -13.53 24.31 6.77
N VAL A 11 -13.88 23.15 6.24
CA VAL A 11 -14.90 22.27 6.85
C VAL A 11 -14.36 21.71 8.18
N ALA A 12 -13.12 21.23 8.20
CA ALA A 12 -12.52 20.62 9.36
C ALA A 12 -12.47 21.54 10.60
N THR A 13 -12.16 22.82 10.39
CA THR A 13 -12.06 23.80 11.51
C THR A 13 -13.41 24.30 12.03
N ARG A 14 -14.51 24.03 11.31
CA ARG A 14 -15.87 24.51 11.67
C ARG A 14 -16.81 23.40 12.12
N THR A 15 -16.38 22.16 11.98
CA THR A 15 -17.20 20.97 12.26
C THR A 15 -16.73 20.32 13.56
N GLU A 16 -17.66 19.93 14.41
CA GLU A 16 -17.40 19.00 15.51
C GLU A 16 -17.64 17.58 14.99
N TYR A 17 -16.60 16.74 15.07
CA TYR A 17 -16.62 15.38 14.57
C TYR A 17 -17.00 14.37 15.65
N ASP A 18 -17.57 13.26 15.23
CA ASP A 18 -17.71 12.12 16.12
C ASP A 18 -16.34 11.43 16.26
N LEU A 19 -15.61 11.29 15.14
CA LEU A 19 -14.30 10.62 15.09
C LEU A 19 -13.25 11.48 14.37
N CYS A 20 -12.06 11.63 14.97
CA CYS A 20 -10.85 12.11 14.31
C CYS A 20 -9.85 10.96 14.20
N ILE A 21 -9.54 10.51 12.97
CA ILE A 21 -8.65 9.40 12.67
C ILE A 21 -7.29 9.95 12.24
N ILE A 22 -6.22 9.53 12.93
CA ILE A 22 -4.86 10.00 12.75
C ILE A 22 -4.07 8.93 12.00
N GLY A 23 -3.69 9.24 10.74
CA GLY A 23 -3.01 8.35 9.81
C GLY A 23 -3.95 7.78 8.75
N ALA A 24 -3.75 8.17 7.49
CA ALA A 24 -4.53 7.73 6.33
C ALA A 24 -3.83 6.61 5.55
N GLY A 25 -3.17 5.69 6.24
CA GLY A 25 -2.77 4.40 5.68
C GLY A 25 -3.98 3.49 5.45
N ALA A 26 -3.76 2.25 4.98
CA ALA A 26 -4.83 1.29 4.72
C ALA A 26 -5.75 1.08 5.93
N SER A 27 -5.19 1.04 7.15
CA SER A 27 -5.95 0.89 8.40
C SER A 27 -6.84 2.10 8.66
N GLY A 28 -6.28 3.31 8.69
CA GLY A 28 -7.07 4.52 9.00
C GLY A 28 -8.07 4.87 7.90
N ALA A 29 -7.71 4.69 6.62
CA ALA A 29 -8.66 4.83 5.51
C ALA A 29 -9.81 3.81 5.59
N GLY A 30 -9.50 2.56 6.01
CA GLY A 30 -10.50 1.55 6.28
C GLY A 30 -11.43 1.92 7.43
N VAL A 31 -10.88 2.41 8.56
CA VAL A 31 -11.66 2.90 9.71
C VAL A 31 -12.55 4.09 9.30
N ALA A 32 -12.00 5.03 8.51
CA ALA A 32 -12.77 6.19 8.03
C ALA A 32 -13.95 5.76 7.14
N LEU A 33 -13.73 4.81 6.24
CA LEU A 33 -14.78 4.28 5.39
C LEU A 33 -15.86 3.55 6.21
N ASP A 34 -15.46 2.65 7.09
CA ASP A 34 -16.40 1.86 7.89
C ASP A 34 -17.22 2.74 8.82
N ALA A 35 -16.58 3.66 9.52
CA ALA A 35 -17.24 4.61 10.42
C ALA A 35 -18.22 5.53 9.67
N SER A 36 -17.82 6.05 8.49
CA SER A 36 -18.71 6.90 7.67
C SER A 36 -19.93 6.13 7.18
N LEU A 37 -19.78 4.86 6.77
CA LEU A 37 -20.90 4.01 6.36
C LEU A 37 -21.84 3.64 7.52
N ARG A 38 -21.34 3.67 8.76
CA ARG A 38 -22.14 3.47 9.99
C ARG A 38 -22.67 4.80 10.58
N GLY A 39 -22.58 5.91 9.81
CA GLY A 39 -23.23 7.18 10.12
C GLY A 39 -22.48 8.12 11.04
N PHE A 40 -21.19 7.87 11.34
CA PHE A 40 -20.35 8.80 12.09
C PHE A 40 -19.88 9.97 11.20
N ARG A 41 -19.77 11.16 11.79
CA ARG A 41 -19.06 12.30 11.18
C ARG A 41 -17.56 12.12 11.39
N VAL A 42 -16.84 11.86 10.30
CA VAL A 42 -15.44 11.44 10.34
C VAL A 42 -14.54 12.54 9.78
N LEU A 43 -13.44 12.83 10.50
CA LEU A 43 -12.27 13.52 10.01
C LEU A 43 -11.11 12.52 9.92
N LEU A 44 -10.49 12.41 8.76
CA LEU A 44 -9.27 11.62 8.52
C LEU A 44 -8.11 12.55 8.20
N ILE A 45 -7.01 12.46 8.95
CA ILE A 45 -5.81 13.27 8.73
C ILE A 45 -4.58 12.40 8.48
N ASP A 46 -3.63 12.89 7.67
CA ASP A 46 -2.31 12.30 7.53
C ASP A 46 -1.23 13.38 7.49
N ARG A 47 -0.09 13.13 8.14
CA ARG A 47 1.05 14.06 8.14
C ARG A 47 1.75 14.18 6.77
N GLY A 48 1.62 13.17 5.94
CA GLY A 48 2.07 13.15 4.55
C GLY A 48 0.89 13.00 3.60
N ASP A 49 1.15 12.38 2.45
CA ASP A 49 0.07 12.05 1.52
C ASP A 49 -0.64 10.74 1.92
N PHE A 50 -1.88 10.57 1.46
CA PHE A 50 -2.70 9.39 1.71
C PHE A 50 -1.99 8.09 1.30
N GLY A 51 -1.89 7.14 2.23
CA GLY A 51 -1.19 5.89 2.01
C GLY A 51 0.34 6.01 1.86
N GLY A 52 0.92 7.19 2.03
CA GLY A 52 2.31 7.52 1.67
C GLY A 52 3.41 6.77 2.42
N ALA A 53 3.11 6.25 3.61
CA ALA A 53 4.08 5.51 4.43
C ALA A 53 4.08 4.00 4.08
N THR A 54 3.91 3.12 5.07
CA THR A 54 3.99 1.66 4.95
C THR A 54 2.98 1.08 3.95
N SER A 55 1.79 1.68 3.84
CA SER A 55 0.69 1.14 3.05
C SER A 55 0.97 1.10 1.55
N SER A 56 1.81 1.99 1.01
CA SER A 56 2.25 2.00 -0.39
C SER A 56 3.58 1.26 -0.63
N LYS A 57 4.15 0.67 0.42
CA LYS A 57 5.49 0.05 0.42
C LYS A 57 5.44 -1.46 0.71
N SER A 58 4.30 -2.11 0.43
CA SER A 58 4.12 -3.55 0.60
C SER A 58 4.77 -4.36 -0.52
N THR A 59 4.75 -5.69 -0.40
CA THR A 59 5.14 -6.62 -1.49
C THR A 59 4.10 -6.69 -2.62
N LYS A 60 3.01 -5.91 -2.56
CA LYS A 60 1.91 -5.90 -3.53
C LYS A 60 1.14 -7.23 -3.60
N LEU A 61 1.17 -8.03 -2.54
CA LEU A 61 0.45 -9.30 -2.42
C LEU A 61 -0.67 -9.22 -1.38
N ILE A 62 -1.79 -9.82 -1.72
CA ILE A 62 -2.91 -10.11 -0.83
C ILE A 62 -2.91 -11.62 -0.59
N HIS A 63 -2.46 -12.05 0.59
CA HIS A 63 -2.28 -13.48 0.86
C HIS A 63 -2.75 -13.88 2.27
N GLY A 64 -3.24 -15.12 2.42
CA GLY A 64 -3.63 -15.68 3.72
C GLY A 64 -2.46 -16.12 4.60
N GLY A 65 -1.21 -16.05 4.08
CA GLY A 65 -0.01 -16.45 4.81
C GLY A 65 0.27 -17.95 4.77
N VAL A 66 0.67 -18.49 3.62
CA VAL A 66 1.05 -19.91 3.41
C VAL A 66 2.02 -20.43 4.48
N ARG A 67 2.96 -19.60 4.93
CA ARG A 67 3.93 -19.95 5.98
C ARG A 67 3.28 -20.21 7.35
N TYR A 68 2.19 -19.50 7.66
CA TYR A 68 1.46 -19.73 8.91
C TYR A 68 0.67 -21.03 8.88
N LEU A 69 0.21 -21.46 7.71
CA LEU A 69 -0.45 -22.75 7.55
C LEU A 69 0.52 -23.90 7.89
N GLU A 70 1.77 -23.84 7.38
CA GLU A 70 2.81 -24.82 7.70
C GLU A 70 3.08 -24.87 9.21
N GLN A 71 3.27 -23.70 9.83
CA GLN A 71 3.51 -23.61 11.28
C GLN A 71 2.31 -24.08 12.11
N ALA A 72 1.10 -23.74 11.68
CA ALA A 72 -0.14 -24.16 12.34
C ALA A 72 -0.31 -25.69 12.37
N PHE A 73 0.00 -26.36 11.25
CA PHE A 73 -0.04 -27.82 11.19
C PHE A 73 1.08 -28.48 12.00
N MET A 74 2.29 -27.97 11.91
CA MET A 74 3.42 -28.55 12.64
C MET A 74 3.31 -28.38 14.16
N LYS A 75 2.68 -27.29 14.63
CA LYS A 75 2.54 -26.96 16.06
C LYS A 75 1.13 -27.21 16.60
N LEU A 76 0.16 -27.66 15.76
CA LEU A 76 -1.27 -27.79 16.10
C LEU A 76 -1.87 -26.50 16.69
N ASP A 77 -1.46 -25.35 16.13
CA ASP A 77 -1.84 -24.03 16.62
C ASP A 77 -3.13 -23.54 15.91
N PHE A 78 -4.25 -23.67 16.62
CA PHE A 78 -5.57 -23.25 16.12
C PHE A 78 -5.68 -21.72 15.92
N GLY A 79 -4.93 -20.91 16.66
CA GLY A 79 -4.89 -19.45 16.48
C GLY A 79 -4.33 -19.07 15.12
N GLN A 80 -3.24 -19.70 14.70
CA GLN A 80 -2.66 -19.50 13.38
C GLN A 80 -3.58 -19.99 12.25
N LEU A 81 -4.32 -21.09 12.45
CA LEU A 81 -5.34 -21.54 11.48
C LEU A 81 -6.45 -20.50 11.28
N LYS A 82 -6.93 -19.89 12.37
CA LYS A 82 -7.94 -18.82 12.32
C LYS A 82 -7.41 -17.60 11.53
N GLN A 83 -6.16 -17.21 11.75
CA GLN A 83 -5.52 -16.11 10.99
C GLN A 83 -5.41 -16.40 9.48
N VAL A 84 -5.05 -17.65 9.12
CA VAL A 84 -5.04 -18.07 7.70
C VAL A 84 -6.43 -17.98 7.09
N TYR A 85 -7.44 -18.47 7.81
CA TYR A 85 -8.85 -18.43 7.35
C TYR A 85 -9.31 -16.98 7.12
N HIS A 86 -9.07 -16.08 8.08
CA HIS A 86 -9.40 -14.66 7.95
C HIS A 86 -8.66 -14.03 6.76
N GLY A 87 -7.35 -14.29 6.62
CA GLY A 87 -6.57 -13.78 5.49
C GLY A 87 -7.08 -14.24 4.12
N LEU A 88 -7.53 -15.51 4.00
CA LEU A 88 -8.09 -16.03 2.77
C LEU A 88 -9.46 -15.43 2.45
N HIS A 89 -10.29 -15.23 3.47
CA HIS A 89 -11.59 -14.59 3.31
C HIS A 89 -11.43 -13.12 2.88
N GLU A 90 -10.58 -12.37 3.58
CA GLU A 90 -10.30 -10.97 3.23
C GLU A 90 -9.66 -10.86 1.84
N ARG A 91 -8.75 -11.76 1.44
CA ARG A 91 -8.22 -11.81 0.07
C ARG A 91 -9.34 -11.84 -0.98
N HIS A 92 -10.32 -12.73 -0.80
CA HIS A 92 -11.46 -12.83 -1.69
C HIS A 92 -12.25 -11.52 -1.74
N THR A 93 -12.55 -10.94 -0.58
CA THR A 93 -13.27 -9.67 -0.46
C THR A 93 -12.53 -8.54 -1.16
N LEU A 94 -11.22 -8.39 -0.94
CA LEU A 94 -10.43 -7.32 -1.55
C LEU A 94 -10.40 -7.41 -3.09
N LEU A 95 -10.33 -8.62 -3.64
CA LEU A 95 -10.38 -8.85 -5.09
C LEU A 95 -11.73 -8.42 -5.70
N GLN A 96 -12.81 -8.47 -4.93
CA GLN A 96 -14.15 -8.07 -5.36
C GLN A 96 -14.40 -6.57 -5.19
N LEU A 97 -13.88 -5.96 -4.13
CA LEU A 97 -14.12 -4.56 -3.80
C LEU A 97 -13.45 -3.58 -4.77
N ALA A 98 -12.31 -3.95 -5.34
CA ALA A 98 -11.58 -3.13 -6.31
C ALA A 98 -10.97 -3.99 -7.44
N PRO A 99 -11.79 -4.62 -8.31
CA PRO A 99 -11.32 -5.56 -9.33
C PRO A 99 -10.42 -4.90 -10.38
N HIS A 100 -10.47 -3.59 -10.57
CA HIS A 100 -9.58 -2.83 -11.44
C HIS A 100 -8.16 -2.67 -10.85
N LEU A 101 -8.01 -2.68 -9.52
CA LEU A 101 -6.74 -2.50 -8.81
C LEU A 101 -6.12 -3.82 -8.32
N THR A 102 -6.86 -4.91 -8.46
CA THR A 102 -6.47 -6.23 -7.95
C THR A 102 -6.55 -7.28 -9.04
N ARG A 103 -5.74 -8.32 -8.92
CA ARG A 103 -5.81 -9.48 -9.81
C ARG A 103 -5.32 -10.75 -9.14
N PRO A 104 -5.79 -11.93 -9.56
CA PRO A 104 -5.09 -13.18 -9.26
C PRO A 104 -3.68 -13.19 -9.85
N ILE A 105 -2.72 -13.72 -9.08
CA ILE A 105 -1.35 -13.95 -9.56
C ILE A 105 -0.94 -15.39 -9.27
N ALA A 106 -0.38 -16.08 -10.28
CA ALA A 106 0.25 -17.37 -10.07
C ALA A 106 1.64 -17.18 -9.45
N LEU A 107 1.94 -17.97 -8.43
CA LEU A 107 3.24 -18.00 -7.76
C LEU A 107 3.91 -19.33 -8.00
N ILE A 108 5.08 -19.31 -8.62
CA ILE A 108 5.87 -20.48 -9.02
C ILE A 108 6.98 -20.70 -7.99
N THR A 109 6.97 -21.85 -7.33
CA THR A 109 8.00 -22.27 -6.38
C THR A 109 8.86 -23.37 -7.01
N PRO A 110 10.09 -23.08 -7.46
CA PRO A 110 10.98 -24.08 -8.04
C PRO A 110 11.45 -25.10 -6.99
N VAL A 111 11.52 -26.37 -7.37
CA VAL A 111 11.98 -27.43 -6.48
C VAL A 111 13.10 -28.26 -7.13
N ARG A 112 14.10 -28.63 -6.32
CA ARG A 112 15.26 -29.40 -6.76
C ARG A 112 15.00 -30.90 -6.73
N ARG A 113 14.21 -31.40 -5.76
CA ARG A 113 13.91 -32.81 -5.53
C ARG A 113 12.42 -33.03 -5.50
N TRP A 114 11.95 -34.12 -6.09
CA TRP A 114 10.53 -34.44 -6.18
C TRP A 114 9.84 -34.59 -4.80
N LEU A 115 10.54 -35.09 -3.76
CA LEU A 115 9.99 -35.19 -2.40
C LEU A 115 9.63 -33.84 -1.80
N ALA A 116 10.48 -32.83 -1.97
CA ALA A 116 10.18 -31.46 -1.51
C ALA A 116 8.95 -30.89 -2.22
N GLY A 117 8.82 -31.16 -3.53
CA GLY A 117 7.65 -30.74 -4.28
C GLY A 117 6.36 -31.41 -3.84
N LEU A 118 6.39 -32.70 -3.48
CA LEU A 118 5.21 -33.40 -2.93
C LEU A 118 4.75 -32.74 -1.62
N TYR A 119 5.70 -32.41 -0.74
CA TYR A 119 5.43 -31.72 0.52
C TYR A 119 4.74 -30.35 0.28
N TYR A 120 5.33 -29.51 -0.59
CA TYR A 120 4.73 -28.21 -0.95
C TYR A 120 3.35 -28.37 -1.62
N THR A 121 3.19 -29.37 -2.49
CA THR A 121 1.91 -29.60 -3.18
C THR A 121 0.80 -29.97 -2.19
N ILE A 122 1.08 -30.81 -1.20
CA ILE A 122 0.09 -31.18 -0.17
C ILE A 122 -0.26 -29.95 0.68
N GLY A 123 0.73 -29.21 1.16
CA GLY A 123 0.50 -28.01 1.97
C GLY A 123 -0.32 -26.93 1.22
N LEU A 124 0.01 -26.69 -0.05
CA LEU A 124 -0.69 -25.69 -0.86
C LEU A 124 -2.09 -26.17 -1.34
N ARG A 125 -2.31 -27.47 -1.50
CA ARG A 125 -3.67 -28.00 -1.70
C ARG A 125 -4.55 -27.81 -0.47
N MET A 126 -3.99 -28.01 0.71
CA MET A 126 -4.70 -27.73 1.96
C MET A 126 -5.02 -26.24 2.09
N TYR A 127 -4.07 -25.36 1.75
CA TYR A 127 -4.28 -23.90 1.69
C TYR A 127 -5.45 -23.54 0.77
N GLY A 128 -5.51 -24.10 -0.44
CA GLY A 128 -6.63 -23.93 -1.36
C GLY A 128 -7.94 -24.53 -0.83
N TRP A 129 -7.89 -25.65 -0.09
CA TRP A 129 -9.09 -26.28 0.49
C TRP A 129 -9.69 -25.44 1.63
N PHE A 130 -8.86 -24.81 2.47
CA PHE A 130 -9.33 -23.84 3.49
C PHE A 130 -9.95 -22.59 2.86
N ALA A 131 -9.55 -22.22 1.65
CA ALA A 131 -10.18 -21.17 0.86
C ALA A 131 -11.49 -21.63 0.18
N SER A 132 -11.73 -22.96 0.09
CA SER A 132 -12.86 -23.52 -0.66
C SER A 132 -14.19 -23.21 0.02
N GLY A 133 -15.10 -22.65 -0.78
CA GLY A 133 -16.46 -22.24 -0.38
C GLY A 133 -16.85 -20.87 -0.92
N LYS A 134 -15.88 -19.97 -1.12
CA LYS A 134 -16.06 -18.64 -1.70
C LYS A 134 -14.92 -18.24 -2.66
N ASP A 135 -13.82 -19.01 -2.72
CA ASP A 135 -12.63 -18.62 -3.48
C ASP A 135 -12.77 -19.04 -4.96
N THR A 136 -12.61 -18.05 -5.85
CA THR A 136 -12.64 -18.25 -7.30
C THR A 136 -11.24 -18.48 -7.90
N LEU A 137 -10.20 -18.57 -7.05
CA LEU A 137 -8.82 -18.75 -7.51
C LEU A 137 -8.57 -20.20 -7.97
N PRO A 138 -7.76 -20.41 -9.02
CA PRO A 138 -7.42 -21.75 -9.50
C PRO A 138 -6.66 -22.56 -8.44
N HIS A 139 -6.84 -23.89 -8.49
CA HIS A 139 -6.16 -24.79 -7.56
C HIS A 139 -4.66 -24.89 -7.79
N SER A 140 -3.90 -25.17 -6.73
CA SER A 140 -2.47 -25.45 -6.83
C SER A 140 -2.17 -26.66 -7.70
N SER A 141 -1.09 -26.60 -8.47
CA SER A 141 -0.69 -27.67 -9.38
C SER A 141 0.83 -27.90 -9.36
N TRP A 142 1.19 -29.15 -9.62
CA TRP A 142 2.58 -29.53 -9.89
C TRP A 142 2.93 -29.25 -11.34
N LEU A 143 4.06 -28.60 -11.57
CA LEU A 143 4.58 -28.30 -12.89
C LEU A 143 5.83 -29.14 -13.17
N THR A 144 5.87 -29.79 -14.33
CA THR A 144 7.11 -30.32 -14.89
C THR A 144 8.06 -29.16 -15.22
N ARG A 145 9.36 -29.43 -15.37
CA ARG A 145 10.33 -28.41 -15.82
C ARG A 145 9.88 -27.66 -17.06
N LYS A 146 9.38 -28.40 -18.08
CA LYS A 146 8.90 -27.81 -19.35
C LYS A 146 7.74 -26.83 -19.13
N GLN A 147 6.82 -27.13 -18.21
CA GLN A 147 5.73 -26.25 -17.83
C GLN A 147 6.26 -25.05 -17.04
N ALA A 148 7.12 -25.27 -16.04
CA ALA A 148 7.70 -24.18 -15.22
C ALA A 148 8.45 -23.14 -16.07
N ILE A 149 9.21 -23.57 -17.10
CA ILE A 149 9.90 -22.68 -18.04
C ILE A 149 8.92 -21.88 -18.91
N ARG A 150 7.71 -22.39 -19.20
CA ARG A 150 6.69 -21.61 -19.92
C ARG A 150 6.17 -20.43 -19.09
N HIS A 151 6.09 -20.61 -17.77
CA HIS A 151 5.70 -19.56 -16.83
C HIS A 151 6.85 -18.60 -16.58
N ILE A 152 8.08 -19.11 -16.34
CA ILE A 152 9.27 -18.29 -16.09
C ILE A 152 10.41 -18.77 -16.99
N PRO A 153 10.59 -18.17 -18.18
CA PRO A 153 11.55 -18.64 -19.19
C PRO A 153 13.01 -18.67 -18.73
N GLY A 154 13.39 -17.77 -17.83
CA GLY A 154 14.77 -17.62 -17.33
C GLY A 154 15.16 -18.55 -16.17
N LEU A 155 14.37 -19.59 -15.83
CA LEU A 155 14.67 -20.48 -14.71
C LEU A 155 15.96 -21.29 -14.91
N ALA A 156 16.78 -21.36 -13.86
CA ALA A 156 18.05 -22.07 -13.82
C ALA A 156 17.93 -23.56 -14.19
N ARG A 157 19.01 -24.14 -14.74
CA ARG A 157 19.02 -25.53 -15.24
C ARG A 157 18.80 -26.59 -14.17
N TRP A 158 19.13 -26.30 -12.92
CA TRP A 158 18.93 -27.23 -11.80
C TRP A 158 17.49 -27.44 -11.40
N VAL A 159 16.55 -26.56 -11.81
CA VAL A 159 15.13 -26.68 -11.49
C VAL A 159 14.57 -27.95 -12.14
N HIS A 160 14.22 -28.93 -11.33
CA HIS A 160 13.65 -30.20 -11.78
C HIS A 160 12.15 -30.07 -12.10
N SER A 161 11.40 -29.39 -11.25
CA SER A 161 9.96 -29.16 -11.33
C SER A 161 9.60 -27.93 -10.52
N ALA A 162 8.34 -27.55 -10.49
CA ALA A 162 7.85 -26.46 -9.66
C ALA A 162 6.46 -26.77 -9.10
N VAL A 163 6.08 -26.05 -8.05
CA VAL A 163 4.70 -26.02 -7.56
C VAL A 163 4.13 -24.64 -7.84
N MET A 164 2.95 -24.60 -8.41
CA MET A 164 2.21 -23.38 -8.70
C MET A 164 1.00 -23.27 -7.79
N TYR A 165 0.79 -22.08 -7.23
CA TYR A 165 -0.44 -21.73 -6.50
C TYR A 165 -0.80 -20.29 -6.79
N TYR A 166 -1.99 -19.85 -6.35
CA TYR A 166 -2.49 -18.52 -6.64
C TYR A 166 -2.74 -17.74 -5.35
N ASP A 167 -2.39 -16.45 -5.40
CA ASP A 167 -2.77 -15.44 -4.42
C ASP A 167 -3.31 -14.19 -5.12
N GLY A 168 -3.65 -13.14 -4.36
CA GLY A 168 -4.03 -11.85 -4.91
C GLY A 168 -2.83 -10.93 -5.07
N GLN A 169 -2.83 -10.09 -6.09
CA GLN A 169 -1.93 -8.95 -6.26
C GLN A 169 -2.74 -7.66 -6.28
N LEU A 170 -2.17 -6.56 -5.76
CA LEU A 170 -2.82 -5.24 -5.77
C LEU A 170 -1.82 -4.13 -6.08
N ASP A 171 -2.31 -3.00 -6.60
CA ASP A 171 -1.62 -1.72 -6.42
C ASP A 171 -2.00 -1.13 -5.06
N ASP A 172 -1.11 -1.27 -4.10
CA ASP A 172 -1.36 -0.94 -2.71
C ASP A 172 -1.59 0.56 -2.46
N ALA A 173 -0.91 1.44 -3.19
CA ALA A 173 -1.12 2.88 -3.06
C ALA A 173 -2.45 3.31 -3.67
N ARG A 174 -2.77 2.85 -4.88
CA ARG A 174 -4.05 3.14 -5.52
C ARG A 174 -5.22 2.58 -4.72
N TYR A 175 -5.06 1.37 -4.16
CA TYR A 175 -6.08 0.77 -3.30
C TYR A 175 -6.30 1.61 -2.02
N ALA A 176 -5.22 2.02 -1.34
CA ALA A 176 -5.31 2.88 -0.14
C ALA A 176 -5.97 4.23 -0.47
N LEU A 177 -5.60 4.86 -1.59
CA LEU A 177 -6.24 6.09 -2.05
C LEU A 177 -7.72 5.88 -2.37
N SER A 178 -8.09 4.76 -3.03
CA SER A 178 -9.48 4.44 -3.32
C SER A 178 -10.32 4.26 -2.05
N LEU A 179 -9.74 3.75 -0.95
CA LEU A 179 -10.40 3.72 0.36
C LEU A 179 -10.70 5.14 0.86
N VAL A 180 -9.72 6.04 0.81
CA VAL A 180 -9.90 7.44 1.21
C VAL A 180 -10.98 8.12 0.36
N LEU A 181 -10.92 7.98 -0.97
CA LEU A 181 -11.91 8.58 -1.87
C LEU A 181 -13.31 7.99 -1.68
N THR A 182 -13.40 6.70 -1.32
CA THR A 182 -14.68 6.06 -0.99
C THR A 182 -15.23 6.58 0.33
N ALA A 183 -14.36 6.78 1.35
CA ALA A 183 -14.76 7.42 2.60
C ALA A 183 -15.26 8.85 2.39
N VAL A 184 -14.62 9.63 1.49
CA VAL A 184 -15.10 10.98 1.10
C VAL A 184 -16.50 10.89 0.45
N LYS A 185 -16.73 9.93 -0.46
CA LYS A 185 -18.08 9.71 -1.05
C LYS A 185 -19.10 9.29 0.02
N ALA A 186 -18.68 8.66 1.10
CA ALA A 186 -19.51 8.31 2.26
C ALA A 186 -19.66 9.46 3.28
N GLY A 187 -19.06 10.65 3.03
CA GLY A 187 -19.23 11.86 3.84
C GLY A 187 -18.05 12.21 4.76
N ALA A 188 -16.94 11.47 4.72
CA ALA A 188 -15.75 11.82 5.49
C ALA A 188 -15.09 13.11 4.99
N THR A 189 -14.61 13.95 5.92
CA THR A 189 -13.64 15.03 5.65
C THR A 189 -12.24 14.45 5.71
N VAL A 190 -11.38 14.81 4.74
CA VAL A 190 -10.02 14.24 4.66
C VAL A 190 -8.99 15.35 4.47
N ILE A 191 -7.84 15.26 5.15
CA ILE A 191 -6.74 16.23 5.02
C ILE A 191 -5.42 15.48 4.98
N ASN A 192 -4.69 15.61 3.89
CA ASN A 192 -3.28 15.19 3.80
C ASN A 192 -2.34 16.34 4.16
N HIS A 193 -1.06 16.03 4.36
CA HIS A 193 -0.02 16.99 4.79
C HIS A 193 -0.44 17.82 6.02
N ALA A 194 -1.07 17.15 6.99
CA ALA A 194 -1.46 17.74 8.27
C ALA A 194 -1.05 16.82 9.43
N SER A 195 -0.11 17.26 10.23
CA SER A 195 0.39 16.50 11.39
C SER A 195 -0.32 16.88 12.67
N LEU A 196 -0.59 15.87 13.51
CA LEU A 196 -0.95 16.12 14.91
C LEU A 196 0.25 16.69 15.65
N VAL A 197 0.05 17.80 16.35
CA VAL A 197 1.07 18.46 17.18
C VAL A 197 0.85 18.18 18.65
N ASP A 198 -0.41 18.32 19.11
CA ASP A 198 -0.75 18.16 20.52
C ASP A 198 -2.23 17.81 20.68
N PHE A 199 -2.57 17.27 21.83
CA PHE A 199 -3.95 17.06 22.28
C PHE A 199 -4.37 18.09 23.33
N ASP A 200 -5.61 18.55 23.23
CA ASP A 200 -6.25 19.33 24.28
C ASP A 200 -6.94 18.37 25.24
N HIS A 201 -6.58 18.44 26.53
CA HIS A 201 -7.15 17.58 27.56
C HIS A 201 -8.10 18.37 28.47
N GLU A 202 -9.14 17.71 28.92
CA GLU A 202 -9.97 18.19 30.06
C GLU A 202 -9.23 18.01 31.39
N GLU A 203 -9.77 18.58 32.46
CA GLU A 203 -9.26 18.37 33.84
C GLU A 203 -9.26 16.87 34.24
N SER A 204 -10.13 16.07 33.64
CA SER A 204 -10.21 14.62 33.82
C SER A 204 -9.04 13.85 33.22
N GLY A 205 -8.28 14.47 32.32
CA GLY A 205 -7.24 13.84 31.49
C GLY A 205 -7.75 13.33 30.13
N GLN A 206 -9.06 13.35 29.90
CA GLN A 206 -9.65 12.90 28.60
C GLN A 206 -9.37 13.93 27.51
N ILE A 207 -9.13 13.45 26.28
CA ILE A 207 -8.92 14.30 25.11
C ILE A 207 -10.27 14.89 24.66
N GLN A 208 -10.33 16.22 24.50
CA GLN A 208 -11.49 16.94 23.97
C GLN A 208 -11.23 17.61 22.62
N GLY A 209 -9.95 17.73 22.22
CA GLY A 209 -9.54 18.37 20.98
C GLY A 209 -8.10 18.05 20.61
N ALA A 210 -7.68 18.58 19.47
CA ALA A 210 -6.32 18.44 18.99
C ALA A 210 -5.88 19.66 18.20
N THR A 211 -4.59 19.97 18.29
CA THR A 211 -3.91 20.96 17.45
C THR A 211 -3.16 20.24 16.34
N LEU A 212 -3.48 20.59 15.10
CA LEU A 212 -2.78 20.12 13.89
C LEU A 212 -1.89 21.22 13.34
N ARG A 213 -0.85 20.82 12.63
CA ARG A 213 -0.02 21.71 11.79
C ARG A 213 -0.19 21.35 10.34
N ASP A 214 -0.55 22.32 9.52
CA ASP A 214 -0.49 22.21 8.06
C ASP A 214 0.98 22.21 7.61
N GLU A 215 1.46 21.10 7.09
CA GLU A 215 2.87 20.91 6.70
C GLU A 215 3.26 21.72 5.45
N LEU A 216 2.28 22.21 4.68
CA LEU A 216 2.56 22.99 3.46
C LEU A 216 2.73 24.49 3.74
N ASN A 217 2.13 25.02 4.80
CA ASN A 217 2.19 26.45 5.12
C ASN A 217 2.47 26.76 6.59
N SER A 218 2.66 25.73 7.43
CA SER A 218 2.96 25.80 8.87
C SER A 218 1.84 26.44 9.73
N HIS A 219 0.61 26.57 9.21
CA HIS A 219 -0.50 27.09 9.99
C HIS A 219 -1.00 26.04 10.99
N ALA A 220 -1.34 26.49 12.19
CA ALA A 220 -1.99 25.67 13.20
C ALA A 220 -3.51 25.63 12.96
N LEU A 221 -4.12 24.46 13.20
CA LEU A 221 -5.54 24.20 13.08
C LEU A 221 -6.01 23.52 14.35
N THR A 222 -7.12 23.97 14.94
CA THR A 222 -7.74 23.31 16.08
C THR A 222 -8.91 22.46 15.62
N ILE A 223 -8.95 21.21 16.07
CA ILE A 223 -9.96 20.22 15.72
C ILE A 223 -10.66 19.74 16.99
N LYS A 224 -11.97 19.57 16.91
CA LYS A 224 -12.79 18.97 17.95
C LYS A 224 -13.39 17.67 17.47
N ALA A 225 -13.22 16.63 18.25
CA ALA A 225 -13.85 15.34 18.03
C ALA A 225 -14.17 14.65 19.36
N ARG A 226 -15.19 13.81 19.34
CA ARG A 226 -15.60 13.03 20.51
C ARG A 226 -14.63 11.88 20.81
N TYR A 227 -14.12 11.23 19.77
CA TYR A 227 -13.10 10.18 19.87
C TYR A 227 -11.94 10.48 18.94
N PHE A 228 -10.73 10.19 19.40
CA PHE A 228 -9.51 10.22 18.61
C PHE A 228 -9.00 8.80 18.40
N ILE A 229 -8.75 8.44 17.13
CA ILE A 229 -8.33 7.10 16.73
C ILE A 229 -6.94 7.17 16.13
N ASN A 230 -5.98 6.52 16.78
CA ASN A 230 -4.61 6.43 16.33
C ASN A 230 -4.43 5.24 15.37
N CYS A 231 -4.30 5.52 14.08
CA CYS A 231 -3.99 4.60 13.01
C CYS A 231 -2.62 4.90 12.37
N ALA A 232 -1.68 5.46 13.14
CA ALA A 232 -0.40 5.96 12.66
C ALA A 232 0.63 4.84 12.35
N GLY A 233 0.26 3.56 12.44
CA GLY A 233 1.08 2.42 12.09
C GLY A 233 2.41 2.38 12.84
N PRO A 234 3.59 2.50 12.18
CA PRO A 234 4.88 2.46 12.88
C PRO A 234 5.14 3.66 13.80
N TYR A 235 4.33 4.72 13.68
CA TYR A 235 4.43 5.94 14.49
C TYR A 235 3.42 5.97 15.65
N SER A 236 2.68 4.89 15.87
CA SER A 236 1.58 4.85 16.85
C SER A 236 2.04 5.11 18.27
N ASP A 237 3.24 4.67 18.67
CA ASP A 237 3.74 4.92 20.03
C ASP A 237 3.96 6.40 20.33
N ALA A 238 4.40 7.19 19.35
CA ALA A 238 4.54 8.64 19.52
C ALA A 238 3.19 9.32 19.79
N ILE A 239 2.13 8.89 19.11
CA ILE A 239 0.77 9.41 19.34
C ILE A 239 0.21 8.95 20.70
N ARG A 240 0.45 7.68 21.06
CA ARG A 240 0.05 7.12 22.37
C ARG A 240 0.69 7.89 23.52
N GLN A 241 2.01 8.13 23.43
CA GLN A 241 2.77 8.86 24.45
C GLN A 241 2.46 10.37 24.47
N LEU A 242 2.04 10.94 23.36
CA LEU A 242 1.53 12.32 23.32
C LEU A 242 0.20 12.43 24.08
N ALA A 243 -0.69 11.44 23.94
CA ALA A 243 -1.97 11.39 24.64
C ALA A 243 -1.81 11.05 26.13
N ASN A 244 -0.91 10.12 26.46
CA ASN A 244 -0.62 9.69 27.82
C ASN A 244 0.87 9.31 27.94
N PRO A 245 1.71 10.19 28.51
CA PRO A 245 3.15 9.97 28.66
C PRO A 245 3.54 8.74 29.51
N ALA A 246 2.59 8.17 30.28
CA ALA A 246 2.85 6.98 31.08
C ALA A 246 2.79 5.66 30.25
N LEU A 247 2.33 5.72 28.99
CA LEU A 247 2.23 4.53 28.16
C LEU A 247 3.61 4.06 27.66
N GLU A 248 3.87 2.79 27.78
CA GLU A 248 5.08 2.14 27.26
C GLU A 248 4.99 1.91 25.75
N ALA A 249 6.15 1.89 25.08
CA ALA A 249 6.22 1.61 23.66
C ALA A 249 5.84 0.14 23.36
N ARG A 250 4.97 -0.05 22.37
CA ARG A 250 4.45 -1.35 21.93
C ARG A 250 4.94 -1.76 20.54
N ILE A 251 5.36 -0.79 19.72
CA ILE A 251 5.76 -1.02 18.33
C ILE A 251 7.26 -1.29 18.24
N ARG A 252 7.61 -2.39 17.59
CA ARG A 252 8.98 -2.67 17.13
C ARG A 252 9.06 -2.52 15.62
N PRO A 253 9.58 -1.41 15.11
CA PRO A 253 9.65 -1.18 13.68
C PRO A 253 10.68 -2.10 13.04
N SER A 254 10.33 -2.67 11.88
CA SER A 254 11.24 -3.46 11.05
C SER A 254 11.17 -2.99 9.61
N LYS A 255 12.33 -2.63 9.06
CA LYS A 255 12.49 -2.22 7.66
C LYS A 255 12.45 -3.44 6.73
N GLY A 256 11.73 -3.31 5.62
CA GLY A 256 11.80 -4.24 4.50
C GLY A 256 11.92 -3.47 3.20
N ILE A 257 12.95 -3.78 2.40
CA ILE A 257 13.13 -3.12 1.11
C ILE A 257 12.67 -4.01 -0.05
N HIS A 258 12.34 -3.34 -1.15
CA HIS A 258 12.10 -3.95 -2.46
C HIS A 258 12.87 -3.18 -3.53
N VAL A 259 13.26 -3.88 -4.59
CA VAL A 259 13.89 -3.26 -5.77
C VAL A 259 13.09 -3.59 -7.03
N MET A 260 13.16 -2.69 -8.00
CA MET A 260 12.51 -2.83 -9.29
C MET A 260 13.55 -3.15 -10.38
N LEU A 261 13.27 -4.20 -11.13
CA LEU A 261 14.09 -4.69 -12.24
C LEU A 261 13.33 -4.55 -13.56
N ASP A 262 14.03 -4.54 -14.66
CA ASP A 262 13.39 -4.59 -15.97
C ASP A 262 12.55 -5.87 -16.14
N ALA A 263 11.34 -5.75 -16.67
CA ALA A 263 10.44 -6.89 -16.88
C ALA A 263 11.05 -7.98 -17.76
N ALA A 264 11.89 -7.60 -18.73
CA ALA A 264 12.55 -8.52 -19.65
C ALA A 264 13.49 -9.52 -18.95
N LEU A 265 13.96 -9.21 -17.73
CA LEU A 265 14.88 -10.07 -16.99
C LEU A 265 14.23 -11.37 -16.49
N LEU A 266 12.95 -11.36 -16.17
CA LEU A 266 12.18 -12.59 -15.86
C LEU A 266 11.26 -12.98 -17.02
N ASN A 267 10.83 -12.03 -17.82
CA ASN A 267 9.91 -12.19 -18.96
C ASN A 267 8.68 -13.06 -18.61
N SER A 268 8.04 -12.74 -17.49
CA SER A 268 6.94 -13.51 -16.93
C SER A 268 5.79 -12.63 -16.49
N GLN A 269 4.56 -13.14 -16.62
CA GLN A 269 3.35 -12.57 -16.01
C GLN A 269 3.05 -13.19 -14.63
N ASP A 270 3.81 -14.22 -14.26
CA ASP A 270 3.69 -14.95 -13.00
C ASP A 270 4.83 -14.61 -12.05
N GLY A 271 4.60 -14.79 -10.76
CA GLY A 271 5.58 -14.52 -9.72
C GLY A 271 6.47 -15.73 -9.44
N LEU A 272 7.74 -15.48 -9.14
CA LEU A 272 8.67 -16.46 -8.61
C LEU A 272 8.69 -16.34 -7.07
N LEU A 273 8.42 -17.46 -6.39
CA LEU A 273 8.56 -17.57 -4.95
C LEU A 273 9.83 -18.34 -4.60
N ILE A 274 10.72 -17.70 -3.86
CA ILE A 274 11.90 -18.33 -3.26
C ILE A 274 11.55 -18.67 -1.80
N PRO A 275 11.28 -19.95 -1.48
CA PRO A 275 10.64 -20.32 -0.22
C PRO A 275 11.56 -20.24 0.98
N GLU A 276 12.88 -20.35 0.76
CA GLU A 276 13.87 -20.39 1.82
C GLU A 276 15.15 -19.64 1.41
N THR A 277 15.45 -18.59 2.15
CA THR A 277 16.71 -17.85 2.04
C THR A 277 17.69 -18.35 3.12
N ARG A 278 18.95 -17.93 3.06
CA ARG A 278 19.99 -18.33 4.05
C ARG A 278 19.60 -17.97 5.49
N ASP A 279 18.77 -16.94 5.66
CA ASP A 279 18.28 -16.45 6.96
C ASP A 279 16.85 -16.92 7.28
N GLY A 280 16.30 -17.87 6.50
CA GLY A 280 14.99 -18.49 6.72
C GLY A 280 13.80 -17.60 6.36
N ARG A 281 13.98 -16.66 5.44
CA ARG A 281 12.92 -15.77 4.91
C ARG A 281 12.37 -16.29 3.58
N VAL A 282 11.37 -15.57 3.09
CA VAL A 282 10.80 -15.77 1.77
C VAL A 282 11.04 -14.51 0.95
N VAL A 283 11.49 -14.69 -0.30
CA VAL A 283 11.68 -13.60 -1.26
C VAL A 283 10.79 -13.86 -2.46
N PHE A 284 10.19 -12.80 -2.99
CA PHE A 284 9.35 -12.83 -4.16
C PHE A 284 9.97 -12.02 -5.29
N ALA A 285 9.83 -12.51 -6.52
CA ALA A 285 10.04 -11.71 -7.72
C ALA A 285 8.73 -11.70 -8.50
N LEU A 286 8.06 -10.55 -8.58
CA LEU A 286 6.69 -10.41 -9.06
C LEU A 286 6.61 -9.44 -10.24
N PRO A 287 5.80 -9.72 -11.28
CA PRO A 287 5.46 -8.70 -12.28
C PRO A 287 4.59 -7.62 -11.65
N PHE A 288 5.01 -6.36 -11.77
CA PHE A 288 4.27 -5.21 -11.28
C PHE A 288 4.53 -3.97 -12.15
N ALA A 289 3.47 -3.31 -12.63
CA ALA A 289 3.53 -2.07 -13.40
C ALA A 289 4.57 -2.10 -14.56
N GLY A 290 4.61 -3.18 -15.33
CA GLY A 290 5.57 -3.34 -16.43
C GLY A 290 7.04 -3.58 -16.02
N ARG A 291 7.28 -3.85 -14.74
CA ARG A 291 8.59 -4.15 -14.14
C ARG A 291 8.55 -5.48 -13.39
N THR A 292 9.68 -5.89 -12.84
CA THR A 292 9.77 -7.00 -11.89
C THR A 292 10.10 -6.45 -10.51
N LEU A 293 9.20 -6.62 -9.55
CA LEU A 293 9.39 -6.29 -8.13
C LEU A 293 10.11 -7.45 -7.43
N LEU A 294 11.26 -7.20 -6.82
CA LEU A 294 12.02 -8.18 -6.05
C LEU A 294 12.09 -7.75 -4.58
N GLY A 295 11.70 -8.61 -3.66
CA GLY A 295 11.74 -8.36 -2.21
C GLY A 295 11.17 -9.52 -1.40
N THR A 296 11.36 -9.52 -0.10
CA THR A 296 11.74 -8.39 0.75
C THR A 296 12.87 -8.75 1.72
N THR A 297 13.53 -7.72 2.28
CA THR A 297 14.42 -7.86 3.45
C THR A 297 13.63 -7.71 4.76
N ASP A 298 14.33 -7.84 5.90
CA ASP A 298 13.75 -7.63 7.23
C ASP A 298 14.88 -7.21 8.18
N THR A 299 15.04 -5.91 8.37
CA THR A 299 16.11 -5.31 9.15
C THR A 299 15.50 -4.56 10.33
N PRO A 300 15.86 -4.85 11.59
CA PRO A 300 15.41 -4.08 12.75
C PRO A 300 15.70 -2.58 12.56
N MET A 301 14.78 -1.74 12.99
CA MET A 301 14.89 -0.29 12.91
C MET A 301 14.63 0.31 14.30
N THR A 302 15.44 1.28 14.70
CA THR A 302 15.34 1.90 16.03
C THR A 302 14.48 3.16 16.02
N ASP A 303 14.55 3.94 14.94
CA ASP A 303 13.80 5.19 14.79
C ASP A 303 12.88 5.13 13.54
N PRO A 304 11.56 5.01 13.72
CA PRO A 304 10.63 4.97 12.60
C PRO A 304 10.51 6.31 11.84
N ASN A 305 11.03 7.43 12.40
CA ASN A 305 10.99 8.72 11.71
C ASN A 305 12.06 8.86 10.63
N GLN A 306 13.10 8.03 10.64
CA GLN A 306 14.03 7.95 9.53
C GLN A 306 13.36 7.30 8.32
N GLU A 307 13.49 7.91 7.15
CA GLU A 307 13.00 7.29 5.93
C GLU A 307 13.75 5.95 5.70
N PRO A 308 13.02 4.84 5.44
CA PRO A 308 13.64 3.53 5.28
C PRO A 308 14.38 3.45 3.94
N ALA A 309 15.61 3.96 3.89
CA ALA A 309 16.46 3.98 2.71
C ALA A 309 16.78 2.56 2.22
N VAL A 310 16.90 2.41 0.90
CA VAL A 310 17.44 1.21 0.25
C VAL A 310 18.95 1.30 0.28
N LEU A 311 19.63 0.33 0.90
CA LEU A 311 21.08 0.30 0.98
C LEU A 311 21.67 -0.65 -0.08
N GLN A 312 22.86 -0.32 -0.59
CA GLN A 312 23.54 -1.14 -1.59
C GLN A 312 23.68 -2.61 -1.15
N GLU A 313 24.03 -2.85 0.10
CA GLU A 313 24.16 -4.20 0.66
C GLU A 313 22.85 -5.01 0.65
N GLU A 314 21.71 -4.32 0.81
CA GLU A 314 20.38 -4.94 0.73
C GLU A 314 20.00 -5.26 -0.72
N VAL A 315 20.38 -4.40 -1.67
CA VAL A 315 20.25 -4.68 -3.12
C VAL A 315 21.04 -5.92 -3.48
N GLU A 316 22.31 -5.98 -3.09
CA GLU A 316 23.19 -7.12 -3.34
C GLU A 316 22.65 -8.42 -2.71
N TYR A 317 22.14 -8.35 -1.47
CA TYR A 317 21.50 -9.49 -0.81
C TYR A 317 20.31 -10.04 -1.60
N LEU A 318 19.41 -9.17 -2.10
CA LEU A 318 18.26 -9.58 -2.88
C LEU A 318 18.68 -10.21 -4.22
N LEU A 319 19.67 -9.64 -4.90
CA LEU A 319 20.20 -10.20 -6.15
C LEU A 319 20.93 -11.53 -5.92
N GLN A 320 21.73 -11.65 -4.85
CA GLN A 320 22.38 -12.92 -4.47
C GLN A 320 21.36 -14.01 -4.14
N THR A 321 20.18 -13.63 -3.62
CA THR A 321 19.09 -14.55 -3.33
C THR A 321 18.37 -15.02 -4.58
N LEU A 322 18.13 -14.13 -5.55
CA LEU A 322 17.41 -14.43 -6.79
C LEU A 322 18.29 -15.15 -7.81
N ASN A 323 19.54 -14.71 -8.02
CA ASN A 323 20.41 -15.17 -9.09
C ASN A 323 20.62 -16.69 -9.18
N PRO A 324 20.70 -17.46 -8.08
CA PRO A 324 20.77 -18.92 -8.16
C PRO A 324 19.57 -19.59 -8.84
N TYR A 325 18.44 -18.91 -8.94
CA TYR A 325 17.21 -19.42 -9.59
C TYR A 325 17.11 -19.06 -11.07
N LEU A 326 18.03 -18.24 -11.57
CA LEU A 326 18.05 -17.75 -12.95
C LEU A 326 19.18 -18.39 -13.76
N GLU A 327 18.96 -18.54 -15.06
CA GLU A 327 19.97 -19.01 -16.02
C GLU A 327 21.03 -17.92 -16.29
N VAL A 328 20.59 -16.65 -16.35
CA VAL A 328 21.46 -15.48 -16.50
C VAL A 328 21.37 -14.62 -15.25
N PRO A 329 22.47 -14.41 -14.52
CA PRO A 329 22.49 -13.58 -13.32
C PRO A 329 22.17 -12.11 -13.62
N ILE A 330 21.39 -11.48 -12.76
CA ILE A 330 21.09 -10.04 -12.78
C ILE A 330 22.18 -9.29 -12.01
N ARG A 331 22.64 -8.18 -12.57
CA ARG A 331 23.68 -7.32 -12.00
C ARG A 331 23.06 -6.08 -11.33
N PRO A 332 23.72 -5.46 -10.33
CA PRO A 332 23.23 -4.27 -9.64
C PRO A 332 22.85 -3.11 -10.57
N GLU A 333 23.59 -2.91 -11.68
CA GLU A 333 23.35 -1.83 -12.64
C GLU A 333 22.02 -1.98 -13.41
N GLN A 334 21.39 -3.14 -13.33
CA GLN A 334 20.09 -3.44 -13.96
C GLN A 334 18.90 -3.11 -13.04
N VAL A 335 19.18 -2.71 -11.79
CA VAL A 335 18.16 -2.21 -10.86
C VAL A 335 17.74 -0.81 -11.29
N LYS A 336 16.45 -0.57 -11.39
CA LYS A 336 15.86 0.70 -11.86
C LYS A 336 15.47 1.65 -10.73
N ALA A 337 14.99 1.08 -9.65
CA ALA A 337 14.51 1.81 -8.47
C ALA A 337 14.43 0.88 -7.27
N GLY A 338 14.12 1.44 -6.11
CA GLY A 338 13.80 0.67 -4.92
C GLY A 338 12.95 1.48 -3.95
N PHE A 339 12.42 0.82 -2.95
CA PHE A 339 11.71 1.46 -1.85
C PHE A 339 11.80 0.63 -0.57
N GLY A 340 11.77 1.30 0.56
CA GLY A 340 11.67 0.69 1.88
C GLY A 340 10.33 0.96 2.53
N GLY A 341 9.83 0.01 3.31
CA GLY A 341 8.67 0.13 4.16
C GLY A 341 8.97 -0.30 5.59
N ILE A 342 8.24 0.24 6.56
CA ILE A 342 8.39 -0.06 7.98
C ILE A 342 7.21 -0.91 8.45
N ARG A 343 7.48 -2.12 8.92
CA ARG A 343 6.45 -2.98 9.53
C ARG A 343 6.21 -2.57 10.98
N PRO A 344 4.97 -2.29 11.39
CA PRO A 344 4.62 -1.99 12.78
C PRO A 344 4.40 -3.31 13.55
N LEU A 345 5.46 -4.02 13.93
CA LEU A 345 5.34 -5.25 14.71
C LEU A 345 5.00 -4.92 16.16
N ILE A 346 4.07 -5.68 16.78
CA ILE A 346 3.68 -5.51 18.19
C ILE A 346 4.52 -6.42 19.07
N THR A 347 5.04 -5.91 20.18
CA THR A 347 5.65 -6.70 21.24
C THR A 347 4.64 -7.20 22.24
N THR A 348 4.67 -8.49 22.52
CA THR A 348 3.92 -9.12 23.62
C THR A 348 4.74 -9.27 24.91
N SER A 349 6.08 -9.19 24.81
CA SER A 349 7.02 -9.16 25.95
C SER A 349 8.40 -8.66 25.49
N GLU A 350 9.19 -8.09 26.42
CA GLU A 350 10.52 -7.53 26.15
C GLU A 350 11.57 -8.53 25.61
N LYS A 351 11.30 -9.84 25.65
CA LYS A 351 12.30 -10.91 25.37
C LYS A 351 12.15 -11.61 24.03
N GLU A 352 11.17 -11.28 23.20
CA GLU A 352 10.94 -11.98 21.94
C GLU A 352 11.63 -11.30 20.75
N GLY A 353 12.38 -12.08 19.94
CA GLY A 353 12.95 -11.60 18.67
C GLY A 353 11.85 -11.28 17.63
N THR A 354 12.15 -10.43 16.66
CA THR A 354 11.19 -9.95 15.61
C THR A 354 10.50 -11.08 14.81
N LYS A 355 11.02 -12.30 14.84
CA LYS A 355 10.46 -13.49 14.15
C LYS A 355 9.27 -14.12 14.86
N SER A 356 9.13 -13.91 16.18
CA SER A 356 8.08 -14.49 17.03
C SER A 356 6.96 -13.51 17.38
N LEU A 357 7.10 -12.23 17.01
CA LEU A 357 6.12 -11.20 17.30
C LEU A 357 4.79 -11.46 16.62
N LEU A 358 3.70 -11.23 17.34
CA LEU A 358 2.36 -11.33 16.80
C LEU A 358 2.17 -10.32 15.65
N ARG A 359 1.71 -10.83 14.51
CA ARG A 359 1.31 -10.03 13.34
C ARG A 359 -0.20 -9.90 13.26
N ASP A 360 -0.87 -10.12 14.37
CA ASP A 360 -2.29 -9.80 14.52
C ASP A 360 -2.42 -8.32 14.92
N HIS A 361 -3.59 -7.76 14.76
CA HIS A 361 -3.86 -6.40 15.21
C HIS A 361 -4.44 -6.42 16.62
N GLU A 362 -4.34 -5.28 17.27
CA GLU A 362 -4.93 -5.02 18.58
C GLU A 362 -5.60 -3.63 18.57
N VAL A 363 -6.80 -3.55 19.12
CA VAL A 363 -7.48 -2.30 19.37
C VAL A 363 -7.37 -1.98 20.86
N GLU A 364 -6.51 -1.03 21.20
CA GLU A 364 -6.25 -0.58 22.57
C GLU A 364 -7.09 0.65 22.88
N TYR A 365 -7.73 0.70 24.05
CA TYR A 365 -8.40 1.88 24.59
C TYR A 365 -7.67 2.33 25.86
N ASP A 366 -7.13 3.54 25.87
CA ASP A 366 -6.51 4.14 27.05
C ASP A 366 -7.59 4.89 27.88
N GLU A 367 -7.96 4.33 29.02
CA GLU A 367 -8.99 4.88 29.89
C GLU A 367 -8.62 6.27 30.43
N THR A 368 -7.33 6.61 30.51
CA THR A 368 -6.86 7.91 31.03
C THR A 368 -7.09 9.03 30.03
N SER A 369 -6.71 8.83 28.77
CA SER A 369 -6.81 9.85 27.72
C SER A 369 -8.05 9.71 26.83
N GLY A 370 -8.68 8.54 26.80
CA GLY A 370 -9.76 8.21 25.87
C GLY A 370 -9.27 7.89 24.45
N LEU A 371 -7.94 7.80 24.22
CA LEU A 371 -7.39 7.48 22.91
C LEU A 371 -7.65 6.01 22.56
N ILE A 372 -8.15 5.78 21.35
CA ILE A 372 -8.25 4.43 20.76
C ILE A 372 -7.08 4.24 19.81
N SER A 373 -6.29 3.17 19.98
CA SER A 373 -5.13 2.89 19.13
C SER A 373 -5.28 1.56 18.42
N LEU A 374 -5.22 1.58 17.08
CA LEU A 374 -5.16 0.39 16.25
C LEU A 374 -3.69 0.06 15.97
N LEU A 375 -3.21 -1.01 16.60
CA LEU A 375 -1.80 -1.42 16.56
C LEU A 375 -1.59 -2.65 15.67
N GLY A 376 -0.45 -2.73 14.98
CA GLY A 376 0.00 -3.90 14.22
C GLY A 376 -0.82 -4.21 12.98
N GLY A 377 -1.05 -5.51 12.74
CA GLY A 377 -1.87 -6.00 11.63
C GLY A 377 -1.15 -6.17 10.29
N LYS A 378 -1.93 -6.48 9.26
CA LYS A 378 -1.47 -6.74 7.89
C LYS A 378 -2.35 -6.02 6.88
N TRP A 379 -1.76 -5.72 5.73
CA TRP A 379 -2.49 -5.12 4.61
C TRP A 379 -3.73 -5.93 4.22
N THR A 380 -3.60 -7.25 4.09
CA THR A 380 -4.70 -8.16 3.72
C THR A 380 -5.90 -8.05 4.65
N THR A 381 -5.70 -7.77 5.94
CA THR A 381 -6.76 -7.76 6.96
C THR A 381 -7.18 -6.34 7.37
N TYR A 382 -6.81 -5.30 6.60
CA TYR A 382 -7.13 -3.89 6.96
C TYR A 382 -8.62 -3.67 7.25
N ARG A 383 -9.50 -4.34 6.46
CA ARG A 383 -10.96 -4.19 6.59
C ARG A 383 -11.47 -4.78 7.92
N LEU A 384 -10.98 -5.95 8.30
CA LEU A 384 -11.29 -6.57 9.59
C LEU A 384 -10.78 -5.68 10.74
N MET A 385 -9.54 -5.18 10.64
CA MET A 385 -8.96 -4.24 11.60
C MET A 385 -9.84 -2.99 11.76
N ALA A 386 -10.33 -2.45 10.66
CA ALA A 386 -11.22 -1.29 10.65
C ALA A 386 -12.56 -1.61 11.33
N SER A 387 -13.18 -2.75 10.99
CA SER A 387 -14.42 -3.20 11.62
C SER A 387 -14.27 -3.32 13.14
N ASP A 388 -13.22 -4.04 13.60
CA ASP A 388 -12.98 -4.25 15.03
C ASP A 388 -12.76 -2.92 15.78
N THR A 389 -12.14 -1.93 15.12
CA THR A 389 -11.93 -0.59 15.70
C THR A 389 -13.25 0.18 15.84
N VAL A 390 -14.11 0.16 14.81
CA VAL A 390 -15.41 0.84 14.86
C VAL A 390 -16.38 0.09 15.80
N ASP A 391 -16.33 -1.25 15.82
CA ASP A 391 -17.10 -2.05 16.77
C ASP A 391 -16.75 -1.68 18.22
N ARG A 392 -15.45 -1.43 18.52
CA ARG A 392 -15.03 -0.95 19.85
C ARG A 392 -15.63 0.40 20.21
N ILE A 393 -15.77 1.32 19.25
CA ILE A 393 -16.41 2.62 19.49
C ILE A 393 -17.91 2.44 19.74
N LEU A 394 -18.57 1.59 18.96
CA LEU A 394 -19.98 1.28 19.15
C LEU A 394 -20.26 0.63 20.51
N GLU A 395 -19.37 -0.27 21.00
CA GLU A 395 -19.44 -0.81 22.35
C GLU A 395 -19.39 0.28 23.43
N LEU A 396 -18.48 1.28 23.28
CA LEU A 396 -18.39 2.41 24.21
C LEU A 396 -19.63 3.30 24.18
N GLU A 397 -20.35 3.32 23.05
CA GLU A 397 -21.60 4.08 22.87
C GLU A 397 -22.87 3.26 23.19
N GLU A 398 -22.73 1.99 23.54
CA GLU A 398 -23.85 1.05 23.72
C GLU A 398 -24.77 0.99 22.46
N ARG A 399 -24.16 1.03 21.27
CA ARG A 399 -24.83 1.00 19.95
C ARG A 399 -24.45 -0.23 19.16
N GLU A 400 -25.34 -0.65 18.29
CA GLU A 400 -25.10 -1.71 17.31
C GLU A 400 -25.40 -1.21 15.90
N GLU A 401 -24.39 -1.24 15.02
CA GLU A 401 -24.53 -0.90 13.60
C GLU A 401 -23.70 -1.89 12.75
N PRO A 402 -24.27 -2.49 11.71
CA PRO A 402 -23.58 -3.51 10.94
C PRO A 402 -22.44 -2.91 10.09
N CYS A 403 -21.33 -3.65 9.99
CA CYS A 403 -20.25 -3.32 9.06
C CYS A 403 -20.68 -3.63 7.61
N LEU A 404 -20.68 -2.62 6.74
CA LEU A 404 -21.08 -2.72 5.35
C LEU A 404 -19.91 -2.83 4.37
N THR A 405 -18.66 -2.68 4.82
CA THR A 405 -17.46 -2.58 3.97
C THR A 405 -17.15 -3.84 3.18
N SER A 406 -17.64 -5.02 3.59
CA SER A 406 -17.42 -6.28 2.85
C SER A 406 -18.15 -6.36 1.50
N SER A 407 -19.16 -5.53 1.29
CA SER A 407 -19.98 -5.49 0.07
C SER A 407 -20.05 -4.09 -0.57
N HIS A 408 -19.28 -3.13 -0.07
CA HIS A 408 -19.25 -1.76 -0.58
C HIS A 408 -18.10 -1.58 -1.58
N PRO A 409 -18.37 -1.52 -2.91
CA PRO A 409 -17.33 -1.36 -3.92
C PRO A 409 -16.57 -0.06 -3.74
N LEU A 410 -15.25 -0.10 -3.93
CA LEU A 410 -14.42 1.10 -3.89
C LEU A 410 -14.59 1.95 -5.15
N VAL A 411 -14.19 3.22 -5.05
CA VAL A 411 -14.16 4.17 -6.17
C VAL A 411 -13.49 3.53 -7.39
N GLY A 412 -14.10 3.68 -8.56
CA GLY A 412 -13.63 3.07 -9.82
C GLY A 412 -14.08 1.62 -10.06
N ALA A 413 -14.69 0.94 -9.07
CA ALA A 413 -15.04 -0.47 -9.20
C ALA A 413 -16.44 -0.72 -9.78
N THR A 414 -17.43 0.13 -9.46
CA THR A 414 -18.81 -0.09 -9.86
C THR A 414 -18.98 0.03 -11.37
N GLY A 415 -19.36 -1.08 -12.02
CA GLY A 415 -19.51 -1.14 -13.47
C GLY A 415 -18.24 -1.46 -14.25
N TRP A 416 -17.10 -1.60 -13.56
CA TRP A 416 -15.86 -2.07 -14.20
C TRP A 416 -15.93 -3.57 -14.52
N HIS A 417 -15.33 -3.97 -15.64
CA HIS A 417 -15.19 -5.36 -16.08
C HIS A 417 -13.87 -5.55 -16.85
N ALA A 418 -13.45 -6.79 -17.05
CA ALA A 418 -12.12 -7.12 -17.58
C ALA A 418 -11.79 -6.52 -18.96
N ASN A 419 -12.81 -6.20 -19.78
CA ASN A 419 -12.65 -5.58 -21.11
C ASN A 419 -13.04 -4.08 -21.10
N TYR A 420 -13.03 -3.43 -19.95
CA TYR A 420 -13.39 -2.02 -19.84
C TYR A 420 -12.46 -1.09 -20.64
N ASP A 421 -11.21 -1.47 -20.82
CA ASP A 421 -10.25 -0.78 -21.69
C ASP A 421 -10.67 -0.80 -23.18
N GLU A 422 -11.27 -1.90 -23.68
CA GLU A 422 -11.81 -1.98 -25.03
C GLU A 422 -13.02 -1.04 -25.20
N ASP A 423 -13.83 -0.89 -24.17
CA ASP A 423 -14.93 0.08 -24.18
C ASP A 423 -14.41 1.52 -24.24
N LEU A 424 -13.36 1.86 -23.47
CA LEU A 424 -12.75 3.19 -23.54
C LEU A 424 -12.20 3.50 -24.95
N VAL A 425 -11.52 2.54 -25.58
CA VAL A 425 -11.06 2.69 -26.97
C VAL A 425 -12.24 2.92 -27.92
N ARG A 426 -13.28 2.10 -27.82
CA ARG A 426 -14.45 2.15 -28.69
C ARG A 426 -15.24 3.43 -28.56
N ILE A 427 -15.43 3.92 -27.32
CA ILE A 427 -16.27 5.10 -27.02
C ILE A 427 -15.52 6.41 -27.28
N TYR A 428 -14.26 6.48 -26.87
CA TYR A 428 -13.49 7.73 -26.86
C TYR A 428 -12.41 7.83 -27.93
N GLY A 429 -12.09 6.74 -28.64
CA GLY A 429 -11.07 6.72 -29.71
C GLY A 429 -9.63 6.92 -29.21
N ILE A 430 -9.36 6.66 -27.94
CA ILE A 430 -8.02 6.81 -27.34
C ILE A 430 -7.11 5.60 -27.66
N ALA A 431 -5.81 5.78 -27.50
CA ALA A 431 -4.81 4.73 -27.73
C ALA A 431 -5.01 3.55 -26.75
N LYS A 432 -4.82 2.32 -27.25
CA LYS A 432 -5.12 1.09 -26.51
C LYS A 432 -4.27 0.93 -25.25
N ASP A 433 -3.00 1.27 -25.30
CA ASP A 433 -2.07 1.23 -24.16
C ASP A 433 -2.50 2.19 -23.04
N TRP A 434 -2.92 3.40 -23.41
CA TRP A 434 -3.44 4.37 -22.46
C TRP A 434 -4.82 3.97 -21.90
N ALA A 435 -5.71 3.43 -22.74
CA ALA A 435 -6.99 2.90 -22.29
C ALA A 435 -6.81 1.77 -21.26
N HIS A 436 -5.85 0.86 -21.51
CA HIS A 436 -5.51 -0.21 -20.57
C HIS A 436 -4.98 0.36 -19.24
N HIS A 437 -4.06 1.33 -19.30
CA HIS A 437 -3.57 2.02 -18.11
C HIS A 437 -4.73 2.67 -17.32
N LEU A 438 -5.55 3.49 -17.98
CA LEU A 438 -6.66 4.17 -17.33
C LEU A 438 -7.65 3.19 -16.69
N SER A 439 -8.05 2.14 -17.42
CA SER A 439 -8.99 1.12 -16.95
C SER A 439 -8.51 0.45 -15.66
N HIS A 440 -7.22 0.08 -15.58
CA HIS A 440 -6.66 -0.64 -14.44
C HIS A 440 -6.15 0.27 -13.32
N HIS A 441 -6.08 1.57 -13.55
CA HIS A 441 -5.57 2.52 -12.57
C HIS A 441 -6.69 3.36 -11.92
N TYR A 442 -7.71 3.73 -12.71
CA TYR A 442 -8.82 4.58 -12.29
C TYR A 442 -10.20 3.91 -12.41
N GLY A 443 -10.27 2.74 -13.06
CA GLY A 443 -11.54 2.04 -13.27
C GLY A 443 -12.55 2.92 -14.01
N THR A 444 -13.77 2.98 -13.48
CA THR A 444 -14.87 3.75 -14.08
C THR A 444 -14.79 5.26 -13.85
N ASP A 445 -13.76 5.77 -13.19
CA ASP A 445 -13.46 7.21 -13.15
C ASP A 445 -12.62 7.68 -14.36
N SER A 446 -12.10 6.75 -15.19
CA SER A 446 -11.34 7.03 -16.43
C SER A 446 -11.98 8.04 -17.40
N PRO A 447 -13.31 8.06 -17.62
CA PRO A 447 -13.97 9.04 -18.48
C PRO A 447 -13.71 10.49 -18.11
N GLU A 448 -13.55 10.79 -16.81
CA GLU A 448 -13.25 12.15 -16.36
C GLU A 448 -11.84 12.59 -16.77
N ILE A 449 -10.86 11.68 -16.72
CA ILE A 449 -9.49 11.96 -17.18
C ILE A 449 -9.50 12.17 -18.71
N ILE A 450 -10.28 11.35 -19.43
CA ILE A 450 -10.42 11.49 -20.89
C ILE A 450 -11.08 12.82 -21.24
N ARG A 451 -12.06 13.28 -20.46
CA ARG A 451 -12.68 14.61 -20.63
C ARG A 451 -11.63 15.71 -20.48
N ILE A 452 -10.82 15.69 -19.43
CA ILE A 452 -9.72 16.64 -19.21
C ILE A 452 -8.71 16.58 -20.37
N TYR A 453 -8.35 15.40 -20.85
CA TYR A 453 -7.47 15.19 -21.99
C TYR A 453 -8.00 15.86 -23.28
N GLN A 454 -9.31 15.84 -23.49
CA GLN A 454 -9.96 16.41 -24.69
C GLN A 454 -10.13 17.93 -24.63
N GLU A 455 -10.04 18.57 -23.47
CA GLU A 455 -10.24 20.00 -23.30
C GLU A 455 -9.14 20.86 -23.93
N HIS A 456 -7.88 20.40 -23.91
CA HIS A 456 -6.75 21.17 -24.44
C HIS A 456 -5.67 20.27 -25.03
N PRO A 457 -5.01 20.65 -26.16
CA PRO A 457 -3.91 19.88 -26.73
C PRO A 457 -2.76 19.58 -25.78
N ASP A 458 -2.38 20.53 -24.92
CA ASP A 458 -1.28 20.35 -23.97
C ASP A 458 -1.58 19.25 -22.94
N HIS A 459 -2.86 18.98 -22.63
CA HIS A 459 -3.26 17.90 -21.73
C HIS A 459 -2.99 16.51 -22.32
N GLN A 460 -2.75 16.42 -23.65
CA GLN A 460 -2.50 15.19 -24.39
C GLN A 460 -1.04 14.77 -24.35
N GLU A 461 -0.14 15.65 -23.94
CA GLU A 461 1.28 15.37 -23.90
C GLU A 461 1.63 14.22 -22.95
N VAL A 462 2.58 13.38 -23.38
CA VAL A 462 3.14 12.26 -22.62
C VAL A 462 4.30 12.78 -21.80
N TRP A 463 4.38 12.41 -20.52
CA TRP A 463 5.49 12.85 -19.65
C TRP A 463 6.82 12.23 -20.02
N HIS A 464 6.79 10.94 -20.39
CA HIS A 464 7.98 10.16 -20.72
C HIS A 464 7.63 9.08 -21.76
N PRO A 465 8.47 8.87 -22.79
CA PRO A 465 8.14 7.96 -23.90
C PRO A 465 7.91 6.50 -23.50
N ASP A 466 8.53 6.05 -22.41
CA ASP A 466 8.43 4.66 -21.95
C ASP A 466 7.22 4.39 -21.03
N PHE A 467 6.41 5.40 -20.72
CA PHE A 467 5.29 5.31 -19.79
C PHE A 467 4.01 5.92 -20.36
N PRO A 468 2.83 5.39 -20.05
CA PRO A 468 1.58 5.82 -20.68
C PRO A 468 1.02 7.13 -20.14
N TYR A 469 1.64 7.72 -19.11
CA TYR A 469 1.10 8.86 -18.37
C TYR A 469 0.99 10.14 -19.21
N ARG A 470 -0.12 10.89 -19.02
CA ARG A 470 -0.38 12.14 -19.74
C ARG A 470 -0.64 13.29 -18.79
N ILE A 471 -0.49 14.53 -19.27
CA ILE A 471 -0.71 15.75 -18.48
C ILE A 471 -2.11 15.78 -17.86
N ALA A 472 -3.12 15.31 -18.57
CA ALA A 472 -4.50 15.19 -18.06
C ALA A 472 -4.58 14.46 -16.70
N GLU A 473 -3.67 13.51 -16.44
CA GLU A 473 -3.64 12.78 -15.17
C GLU A 473 -3.12 13.66 -14.03
N ILE A 474 -2.17 14.58 -14.28
CA ILE A 474 -1.71 15.52 -13.24
C ILE A 474 -2.87 16.41 -12.79
N ILE A 475 -3.63 16.93 -13.76
CA ILE A 475 -4.80 17.78 -13.50
C ILE A 475 -5.84 17.01 -12.68
N TYR A 476 -6.09 15.76 -13.05
CA TYR A 476 -6.99 14.88 -12.30
C TYR A 476 -6.49 14.62 -10.87
N HIS A 477 -5.19 14.33 -10.69
CA HIS A 477 -4.61 14.07 -9.38
C HIS A 477 -4.74 15.27 -8.43
N VAL A 478 -4.57 16.50 -8.95
CA VAL A 478 -4.72 17.72 -8.14
C VAL A 478 -6.18 17.93 -7.74
N HIS A 479 -7.10 17.89 -8.71
CA HIS A 479 -8.49 18.28 -8.48
C HIS A 479 -9.38 17.20 -7.88
N TYR A 480 -9.04 15.92 -8.05
CA TYR A 480 -9.88 14.79 -7.62
C TYR A 480 -9.22 13.89 -6.58
N GLU A 481 -7.91 13.97 -6.45
CA GLU A 481 -7.15 13.09 -5.56
C GLU A 481 -6.24 13.85 -4.58
N MET A 482 -6.35 15.18 -4.53
CA MET A 482 -5.62 16.07 -3.59
C MET A 482 -4.08 15.86 -3.63
N ALA A 483 -3.49 15.67 -4.82
CA ALA A 483 -2.05 15.66 -4.98
C ALA A 483 -1.49 17.09 -4.93
N LEU A 484 -0.52 17.36 -4.04
CA LEU A 484 -0.03 18.71 -3.73
C LEU A 484 1.47 18.86 -3.89
N THR A 485 2.19 17.76 -4.05
CA THR A 485 3.64 17.73 -4.22
C THR A 485 4.03 16.86 -5.43
N ILE A 486 5.25 17.06 -5.94
CA ILE A 486 5.81 16.23 -7.02
C ILE A 486 5.81 14.75 -6.59
N ARG A 487 6.13 14.48 -5.33
CA ARG A 487 6.17 13.12 -4.80
C ARG A 487 4.79 12.48 -4.69
N ASP A 488 3.74 13.24 -4.38
CA ASP A 488 2.36 12.73 -4.37
C ASP A 488 2.00 12.19 -5.76
N VAL A 489 2.33 12.93 -6.82
CA VAL A 489 2.09 12.51 -8.20
C VAL A 489 2.93 11.29 -8.56
N LEU A 490 4.24 11.34 -8.35
CA LEU A 490 5.17 10.35 -8.88
C LEU A 490 5.26 9.08 -8.03
N ALA A 491 5.13 9.18 -6.70
CA ALA A 491 5.21 8.01 -5.81
C ALA A 491 3.85 7.38 -5.51
N GLN A 492 2.79 8.19 -5.32
CA GLN A 492 1.50 7.70 -4.84
C GLN A 492 0.46 7.56 -5.95
N ARG A 493 0.41 8.50 -6.92
CA ARG A 493 -0.62 8.45 -7.96
C ARG A 493 -0.20 7.57 -9.13
N THR A 494 0.98 7.75 -9.70
CA THR A 494 1.44 7.02 -10.91
C THR A 494 2.39 5.88 -10.61
N ARG A 495 2.98 5.85 -9.44
CA ARG A 495 3.98 4.85 -9.04
C ARG A 495 5.31 4.93 -9.81
N LEU A 496 5.54 5.99 -10.62
CA LEU A 496 6.75 6.12 -11.43
C LEU A 496 8.03 6.15 -10.57
N GLU A 497 8.00 6.80 -9.40
CA GLU A 497 9.14 6.84 -8.47
C GLU A 497 9.62 5.42 -8.10
N ILE A 498 8.70 4.50 -7.81
CA ILE A 498 9.11 3.14 -7.46
C ILE A 498 9.43 2.26 -8.67
N GLN A 499 9.04 2.66 -9.88
CA GLN A 499 9.28 1.90 -11.11
C GLN A 499 10.64 2.21 -11.74
N ASP A 500 11.03 3.49 -11.79
CA ASP A 500 12.28 3.94 -12.42
C ASP A 500 12.69 5.32 -11.89
N TRP A 501 13.69 5.38 -11.04
CA TRP A 501 14.19 6.63 -10.44
C TRP A 501 14.74 7.61 -11.47
N ARG A 502 15.36 7.08 -12.55
CA ARG A 502 15.89 7.94 -13.62
C ARG A 502 14.76 8.62 -14.38
N ALA A 503 13.72 7.88 -14.75
CA ALA A 503 12.54 8.44 -15.40
C ALA A 503 11.85 9.46 -14.50
N ALA A 504 11.65 9.14 -13.21
CA ALA A 504 11.05 10.06 -12.23
C ALA A 504 11.88 11.35 -12.09
N TYR A 505 13.22 11.26 -12.04
CA TYR A 505 14.13 12.41 -12.02
C TYR A 505 13.95 13.30 -13.27
N GLN A 506 13.84 12.68 -14.45
CA GLN A 506 13.74 13.40 -15.73
C GLN A 506 12.40 14.13 -15.89
N VAL A 507 11.29 13.57 -15.42
CA VAL A 507 9.95 14.19 -15.55
C VAL A 507 9.64 15.19 -14.45
N ALA A 508 10.41 15.24 -13.36
CA ALA A 508 10.15 16.15 -12.23
C ALA A 508 9.95 17.62 -12.64
N PRO A 509 10.72 18.21 -13.59
CA PRO A 509 10.47 19.57 -14.04
C PRO A 509 9.09 19.76 -14.70
N THR A 510 8.63 18.81 -15.49
CA THR A 510 7.29 18.83 -16.11
C THR A 510 6.21 18.79 -15.05
N ILE A 511 6.33 17.89 -14.08
CA ILE A 511 5.37 17.79 -12.98
C ILE A 511 5.36 19.06 -12.13
N GLY A 512 6.54 19.61 -11.79
CA GLY A 512 6.67 20.85 -11.03
C GLY A 512 6.04 22.06 -11.74
N TYR A 513 6.19 22.15 -13.07
CA TYR A 513 5.55 23.18 -13.88
C TYR A 513 4.01 23.11 -13.78
N TRP A 514 3.43 21.95 -14.00
CA TRP A 514 1.97 21.77 -13.97
C TRP A 514 1.39 21.94 -12.56
N LEU A 515 2.05 21.41 -11.53
CA LEU A 515 1.65 21.66 -10.14
C LEU A 515 1.71 23.16 -9.82
N GLY A 516 2.75 23.85 -10.29
CA GLY A 516 2.87 25.30 -10.13
C GLY A 516 1.70 26.06 -10.71
N LEU A 517 1.27 25.73 -11.93
CA LEU A 517 0.09 26.32 -12.56
C LEU A 517 -1.21 26.02 -11.80
N LEU A 518 -1.41 24.77 -11.37
CA LEU A 518 -2.64 24.31 -10.74
C LEU A 518 -2.78 24.78 -9.28
N LEU A 519 -1.66 24.87 -8.56
CA LEU A 519 -1.62 25.23 -7.13
C LEU A 519 -1.24 26.71 -6.88
N GLY A 520 -0.95 27.47 -7.94
CA GLY A 520 -0.58 28.89 -7.83
C GLY A 520 0.80 29.12 -7.23
N TRP A 521 1.77 28.23 -7.47
CA TRP A 521 3.15 28.43 -7.01
C TRP A 521 3.84 29.57 -7.75
N THR A 522 4.72 30.28 -7.07
CA THR A 522 5.68 31.15 -7.75
C THR A 522 6.70 30.28 -8.49
N LYS A 523 7.38 30.88 -9.49
CA LYS A 523 8.46 30.19 -10.20
C LYS A 523 9.54 29.66 -9.24
N GLU A 524 9.89 30.44 -8.23
CA GLU A 524 10.89 30.06 -7.23
C GLU A 524 10.44 28.84 -6.41
N GLN A 525 9.17 28.79 -5.99
CA GLN A 525 8.59 27.63 -5.29
C GLN A 525 8.63 26.37 -6.17
N GLY A 526 8.29 26.48 -7.46
CA GLY A 526 8.38 25.37 -8.40
C GLY A 526 9.81 24.88 -8.60
N ASP A 527 10.77 25.81 -8.79
CA ASP A 527 12.20 25.49 -8.96
C ASP A 527 12.78 24.81 -7.70
N VAL A 528 12.36 25.22 -6.50
CA VAL A 528 12.75 24.61 -5.22
C VAL A 528 12.18 23.19 -5.14
N ALA A 529 10.87 23.01 -5.38
CA ALA A 529 10.21 21.71 -5.30
C ALA A 529 10.84 20.67 -6.25
N VAL A 530 11.17 21.08 -7.49
CA VAL A 530 11.85 20.22 -8.46
C VAL A 530 13.24 19.83 -7.98
N ARG A 531 14.04 20.80 -7.52
CA ARG A 531 15.40 20.54 -7.05
C ARG A 531 15.42 19.63 -5.84
N ASP A 532 14.54 19.86 -4.86
CA ASP A 532 14.47 19.05 -3.64
C ASP A 532 14.06 17.61 -3.94
N TYR A 533 13.09 17.42 -4.83
CA TYR A 533 12.69 16.08 -5.29
C TYR A 533 13.82 15.36 -6.04
N GLN A 534 14.50 16.07 -6.95
CA GLN A 534 15.64 15.51 -7.69
C GLN A 534 16.82 15.19 -6.78
N MET A 535 17.06 15.98 -5.75
CA MET A 535 18.07 15.74 -4.72
C MET A 535 17.74 14.47 -3.93
N HIS A 536 16.49 14.34 -3.46
CA HIS A 536 15.99 13.14 -2.78
C HIS A 536 16.26 11.87 -3.59
N LEU A 537 15.94 11.86 -4.89
CA LEU A 537 16.19 10.69 -5.74
C LEU A 537 17.68 10.43 -5.96
N ALA A 538 18.50 11.47 -6.08
CA ALA A 538 19.94 11.32 -6.24
C ALA A 538 20.60 10.70 -5.00
N GLU A 539 20.21 11.15 -3.80
CA GLU A 539 20.66 10.61 -2.52
C GLU A 539 20.20 9.16 -2.33
N ALA A 540 18.93 8.85 -2.64
CA ALA A 540 18.42 7.48 -2.62
C ALA A 540 19.20 6.56 -3.56
N GLY A 541 19.54 7.05 -4.76
CA GLY A 541 20.36 6.32 -5.73
C GLY A 541 21.78 6.06 -5.23
N GLU A 542 22.42 7.05 -4.60
CA GLU A 542 23.76 6.92 -4.02
C GLU A 542 23.77 5.85 -2.92
N MET A 543 22.82 5.90 -1.99
CA MET A 543 22.70 4.92 -0.91
C MET A 543 22.47 3.49 -1.41
N ALA A 544 21.72 3.34 -2.50
CA ALA A 544 21.40 2.04 -3.10
C ALA A 544 22.46 1.52 -4.09
N GLY A 545 23.46 2.33 -4.44
CA GLY A 545 24.42 2.03 -5.51
C GLY A 545 23.79 2.06 -6.91
N ILE A 546 22.69 2.81 -7.11
CA ILE A 546 21.94 2.92 -8.37
C ILE A 546 22.15 4.31 -8.97
N ARG A 547 22.59 4.36 -10.23
CA ARG A 547 22.78 5.63 -10.93
C ARG A 547 21.45 6.25 -11.35
N VAL A 548 21.15 7.46 -10.87
CA VAL A 548 19.91 8.22 -11.16
C VAL A 548 20.14 9.29 -12.24
N LYS A 549 21.28 9.98 -12.20
CA LYS A 549 21.68 11.05 -13.15
C LYS A 549 22.35 10.50 -14.38
#